data_964567dd4db83ba2fc8fafe5374b0de1
#
_entry.id   964567dd4db83ba2fc8fafe5374b0de1
#
_cell.length_a   1.000
_cell.length_b   1.000
_cell.length_c   1.000
_cell.angle_alpha   90.00
_cell.angle_beta   90.00
_cell.angle_gamma   90.00
#
_symmetry.space_group_name_H-M   'P 1'
#
loop_
_entity.id
_entity.type
_entity.pdbx_description
1 polymer ?
#
loop_
_entity_poly.entity_id
_entity_poly.type
_entity_poly.pdbx_seq_one_letter_code
_entity_poly.pdbx_strand_id
1 'polypeptide(L)'
;MKTFVPYVALCAFLLAGCAQPSYSQTTTGGEEFSAIVLPALPETLDFAGERVPLEYFDVREALQRELLVTSYMHSGTFRTLLNMKRYFRVIEPILAKNGIPDDFKYLRMAASALNPETVPPAGAAGLWQFMPKTGREYGLAVGPQVDERYDIERSTEAACSYLRDAYEKFGSW
;
A
#
# COMPACT_ATOMS: atom_id res chain seq x y z
N MET A 1 41.19 -41.51 -28.05
CA MET A 1 39.94 -42.19 -27.72
C MET A 1 39.63 -41.92 -26.28
N LYS A 2 38.77 -40.94 -26.00
CA LYS A 2 38.30 -40.61 -24.62
C LYS A 2 36.95 -41.24 -24.41
N THR A 3 36.85 -42.21 -23.52
CA THR A 3 35.65 -42.91 -23.16
C THR A 3 34.71 -42.00 -22.39
N PHE A 4 33.57 -41.72 -22.96
CA PHE A 4 32.45 -40.97 -22.36
C PHE A 4 31.71 -41.94 -21.41
N VAL A 5 31.79 -41.75 -20.11
CA VAL A 5 30.99 -42.47 -19.12
C VAL A 5 29.67 -41.73 -18.96
N PRO A 6 28.52 -42.35 -19.21
CA PRO A 6 27.25 -41.65 -19.10
C PRO A 6 26.86 -41.44 -17.63
N TYR A 7 26.69 -40.20 -17.28
CA TYR A 7 26.22 -39.68 -15.98
C TYR A 7 24.78 -40.14 -15.60
N VAL A 8 24.15 -40.94 -16.40
CA VAL A 8 22.74 -41.35 -16.22
C VAL A 8 22.58 -42.49 -15.21
N ALA A 9 23.67 -43.20 -14.89
CA ALA A 9 23.58 -44.40 -13.97
C ALA A 9 23.68 -44.01 -12.47
N LEU A 10 24.05 -42.78 -12.11
CA LEU A 10 24.24 -42.40 -10.70
C LEU A 10 22.98 -41.82 -10.06
N CYS A 11 21.99 -41.37 -10.85
CA CYS A 11 20.74 -40.84 -10.30
C CYS A 11 19.69 -41.91 -9.94
N ALA A 12 19.86 -43.17 -10.42
CA ALA A 12 18.88 -44.20 -10.17
C ALA A 12 19.01 -44.87 -8.79
N PHE A 13 20.15 -44.70 -8.11
CA PHE A 13 20.42 -45.41 -6.81
C PHE A 13 20.05 -44.57 -5.57
N LEU A 14 19.71 -43.26 -5.73
CA LEU A 14 19.33 -42.40 -4.61
C LEU A 14 17.82 -42.32 -4.35
N LEU A 15 16.99 -42.97 -5.16
CA LEU A 15 15.54 -42.98 -4.99
C LEU A 15 14.96 -44.20 -4.26
N ALA A 16 15.81 -45.19 -3.89
CA ALA A 16 15.36 -46.46 -3.27
C ALA A 16 15.36 -46.43 -1.74
N GLY A 17 15.72 -45.33 -1.08
CA GLY A 17 15.88 -45.25 0.38
C GLY A 17 15.02 -44.24 1.12
N CYS A 18 14.21 -43.45 0.46
CA CYS A 18 13.25 -42.61 1.15
C CYS A 18 11.94 -43.37 1.36
N ALA A 19 11.77 -43.94 2.56
CA ALA A 19 10.48 -44.36 3.06
C ALA A 19 9.58 -43.11 3.02
N GLN A 20 8.63 -43.10 2.12
CA GLN A 20 7.60 -42.04 2.07
C GLN A 20 6.80 -42.12 3.37
N PRO A 21 6.66 -41.05 4.15
CA PRO A 21 5.69 -41.05 5.22
C PRO A 21 4.33 -41.31 4.57
N SER A 22 3.69 -42.41 4.97
CA SER A 22 2.31 -42.70 4.59
C SER A 22 1.43 -41.61 5.16
N TYR A 23 1.11 -40.63 4.29
CA TYR A 23 0.10 -39.59 4.57
C TYR A 23 -1.24 -40.31 4.57
N SER A 24 -1.74 -40.68 5.75
CA SER A 24 -3.10 -41.12 5.93
C SER A 24 -4.00 -39.95 5.52
N GLN A 25 -4.56 -40.01 4.33
CA GLN A 25 -5.69 -39.18 3.98
C GLN A 25 -6.87 -39.63 4.82
N THR A 26 -7.05 -39.01 5.97
CA THR A 26 -8.31 -39.05 6.67
C THR A 26 -9.27 -38.17 5.89
N THR A 27 -9.96 -38.74 4.91
CA THR A 27 -11.12 -38.16 4.29
C THR A 27 -12.26 -38.15 5.31
N THR A 28 -12.28 -37.13 6.14
CA THR A 28 -13.46 -36.85 6.97
C THR A 28 -13.64 -35.33 7.00
N GLY A 29 -14.72 -34.90 6.43
CA GLY A 29 -15.17 -33.51 6.49
C GLY A 29 -14.93 -32.77 5.16
N GLY A 30 -16.05 -32.38 4.57
CA GLY A 30 -16.06 -31.56 3.37
C GLY A 30 -15.07 -30.43 3.47
N GLU A 31 -14.35 -30.17 2.40
CA GLU A 31 -13.64 -28.93 2.20
C GLU A 31 -14.67 -27.82 2.43
N GLU A 32 -14.66 -27.23 3.62
CA GLU A 32 -15.22 -25.91 3.78
C GLU A 32 -14.41 -25.02 2.83
N PHE A 33 -14.93 -24.87 1.64
CA PHE A 33 -14.53 -23.79 0.76
C PHE A 33 -14.70 -22.54 1.62
N SER A 34 -13.57 -22.00 2.08
CA SER A 34 -13.56 -20.77 2.87
C SER A 34 -14.28 -19.74 2.01
N ALA A 35 -15.57 -19.57 2.26
CA ALA A 35 -16.40 -18.70 1.47
C ALA A 35 -15.74 -17.31 1.47
N ILE A 36 -15.54 -16.74 0.30
CA ILE A 36 -15.07 -15.36 0.19
C ILE A 36 -16.11 -14.50 0.90
N VAL A 37 -15.77 -14.04 2.09
CA VAL A 37 -16.64 -13.16 2.87
C VAL A 37 -16.40 -11.73 2.39
N LEU A 38 -17.42 -11.15 1.77
CA LEU A 38 -17.38 -9.73 1.42
C LEU A 38 -17.42 -8.91 2.71
N PRO A 39 -16.48 -7.95 2.88
CA PRO A 39 -16.55 -7.02 4.00
C PRO A 39 -17.89 -6.28 4.01
N ALA A 40 -18.50 -6.17 5.19
CA ALA A 40 -19.71 -5.38 5.34
C ALA A 40 -19.41 -3.90 5.08
N LEU A 41 -20.24 -3.26 4.27
CA LEU A 41 -20.14 -1.82 4.05
C LEU A 41 -20.70 -1.06 5.26
N PRO A 42 -20.06 0.03 5.70
CA PRO A 42 -20.63 0.90 6.70
C PRO A 42 -21.90 1.57 6.17
N GLU A 43 -22.83 1.91 7.05
CA GLU A 43 -24.02 2.68 6.68
C GLU A 43 -23.68 4.15 6.38
N THR A 44 -22.71 4.69 7.12
CA THR A 44 -22.18 6.05 6.95
C THR A 44 -20.68 6.02 6.95
N LEU A 45 -20.09 6.94 6.22
CA LEU A 45 -18.64 7.13 6.16
C LEU A 45 -18.36 8.62 6.04
N ASP A 46 -17.42 9.10 6.83
CA ASP A 46 -16.90 10.46 6.74
C ASP A 46 -15.41 10.41 6.41
N PHE A 47 -14.93 11.43 5.68
CA PHE A 47 -13.51 11.65 5.43
C PHE A 47 -13.21 13.14 5.63
N ALA A 48 -12.24 13.45 6.44
CA ALA A 48 -11.85 14.82 6.80
C ALA A 48 -13.01 15.67 7.38
N GLY A 49 -13.98 15.03 8.05
CA GLY A 49 -15.18 15.66 8.57
C GLY A 49 -16.28 15.91 7.53
N GLU A 50 -16.10 15.47 6.31
CA GLU A 50 -17.09 15.55 5.25
C GLU A 50 -17.71 14.19 4.98
N ARG A 51 -19.05 14.17 4.79
CA ARG A 51 -19.80 12.94 4.56
C ARG A 51 -19.50 12.37 3.17
N VAL A 52 -19.14 11.08 3.12
CA VAL A 52 -19.03 10.34 1.86
C VAL A 52 -20.43 9.90 1.41
N PRO A 53 -20.86 10.22 0.18
CA PRO A 53 -22.23 9.97 -0.29
C PRO A 53 -22.42 8.51 -0.75
N LEU A 54 -22.50 7.58 0.21
CA LEU A 54 -22.67 6.14 -0.04
C LEU A 54 -24.02 5.76 -0.67
N GLU A 55 -24.95 6.70 -0.80
CA GLU A 55 -26.20 6.56 -1.55
C GLU A 55 -26.01 6.43 -3.06
N TYR A 56 -24.90 6.96 -3.59
CA TYR A 56 -24.57 6.78 -5.01
C TYR A 56 -23.97 5.41 -5.26
N PHE A 57 -24.50 4.74 -6.28
CA PHE A 57 -24.13 3.36 -6.60
C PHE A 57 -22.63 3.22 -6.93
N ASP A 58 -22.08 4.12 -7.71
CA ASP A 58 -20.67 4.13 -8.11
C ASP A 58 -19.71 4.33 -6.93
N VAL A 59 -20.05 5.21 -5.99
CA VAL A 59 -19.29 5.44 -4.75
C VAL A 59 -19.29 4.18 -3.87
N ARG A 60 -20.48 3.58 -3.72
CA ARG A 60 -20.66 2.38 -2.92
C ARG A 60 -19.92 1.18 -3.52
N GLU A 61 -20.02 0.99 -4.83
CA GLU A 61 -19.31 -0.07 -5.57
C GLU A 61 -17.79 0.11 -5.48
N ALA A 62 -17.28 1.33 -5.65
CA ALA A 62 -15.87 1.64 -5.51
C ALA A 62 -15.35 1.28 -4.11
N LEU A 63 -16.06 1.70 -3.06
CA LEU A 63 -15.70 1.36 -1.69
C LEU A 63 -15.69 -0.16 -1.46
N GLN A 64 -16.72 -0.87 -1.93
CA GLN A 64 -16.80 -2.33 -1.78
C GLN A 64 -15.63 -3.04 -2.47
N ARG A 65 -15.27 -2.60 -3.67
CA ARG A 65 -14.12 -3.15 -4.41
C ARG A 65 -12.81 -2.93 -3.64
N GLU A 66 -12.58 -1.72 -3.13
CA GLU A 66 -11.34 -1.41 -2.40
C GLU A 66 -11.26 -2.18 -1.07
N LEU A 67 -12.37 -2.33 -0.36
CA LEU A 67 -12.44 -3.14 0.85
C LEU A 67 -12.13 -4.62 0.55
N LEU A 68 -12.69 -5.17 -0.54
CA LEU A 68 -12.41 -6.52 -0.98
C LEU A 68 -10.93 -6.72 -1.30
N VAL A 69 -10.36 -5.86 -2.14
CA VAL A 69 -8.95 -5.92 -2.54
C VAL A 69 -8.05 -5.85 -1.31
N THR A 70 -8.27 -4.87 -0.42
CA THR A 70 -7.46 -4.68 0.78
C THR A 70 -7.57 -5.86 1.74
N SER A 71 -8.76 -6.45 1.90
CA SER A 71 -8.98 -7.59 2.80
C SER A 71 -8.26 -8.86 2.34
N TYR A 72 -8.10 -9.06 1.04
CA TYR A 72 -7.48 -10.27 0.49
C TYR A 72 -6.03 -10.10 0.04
N MET A 73 -5.51 -8.87 -0.04
CA MET A 73 -4.09 -8.61 -0.32
C MET A 73 -3.24 -8.63 0.96
N HIS A 74 -3.21 -9.76 1.66
CA HIS A 74 -2.61 -9.89 3.00
C HIS A 74 -1.18 -9.35 3.11
N SER A 75 -0.29 -9.68 2.18
CA SER A 75 1.11 -9.23 2.24
C SER A 75 1.26 -7.72 2.04
N GLY A 76 0.49 -7.13 1.13
CA GLY A 76 0.45 -5.70 0.88
C GLY A 76 -0.10 -4.93 2.08
N THR A 77 -1.25 -5.37 2.59
CA THR A 77 -1.92 -4.78 3.74
C THR A 77 -1.06 -4.85 4.99
N PHE A 78 -0.43 -6.01 5.26
CA PHE A 78 0.44 -6.16 6.42
C PHE A 78 1.66 -5.22 6.36
N ARG A 79 2.32 -5.12 5.21
CA ARG A 79 3.43 -4.17 5.01
C ARG A 79 2.98 -2.72 5.22
N THR A 80 1.81 -2.37 4.71
CA THR A 80 1.23 -1.04 4.90
C THR A 80 0.99 -0.73 6.38
N LEU A 81 0.42 -1.66 7.15
CA LEU A 81 0.21 -1.52 8.60
C LEU A 81 1.51 -1.34 9.37
N LEU A 82 2.59 -2.03 8.98
CA LEU A 82 3.92 -1.83 9.59
C LEU A 82 4.46 -0.43 9.28
N ASN A 83 4.31 0.04 8.05
CA ASN A 83 4.74 1.37 7.65
C ASN A 83 3.95 2.48 8.36
N MET A 84 2.65 2.29 8.62
CA MET A 84 1.82 3.24 9.39
C MET A 84 2.46 3.56 10.74
N LYS A 85 2.85 2.55 11.51
CA LYS A 85 3.49 2.76 12.83
C LYS A 85 4.77 3.59 12.75
N ARG A 86 5.49 3.50 11.64
CA ARG A 86 6.74 4.22 11.42
C ARG A 86 6.49 5.67 11.02
N TYR A 87 5.63 5.90 10.04
CA TYR A 87 5.50 7.21 9.42
C TYR A 87 4.46 8.12 10.09
N PHE A 88 3.39 7.57 10.65
CA PHE A 88 2.35 8.38 11.28
C PHE A 88 2.86 9.18 12.47
N ARG A 89 3.84 8.68 13.22
CA ARG A 89 4.48 9.43 14.31
C ARG A 89 5.10 10.75 13.86
N VAL A 90 5.51 10.85 12.60
CA VAL A 90 6.09 12.07 12.02
C VAL A 90 5.01 12.89 11.34
N ILE A 91 4.10 12.25 10.62
CA ILE A 91 3.08 12.92 9.80
C ILE A 91 2.02 13.61 10.70
N GLU A 92 1.45 12.89 11.67
CA GLU A 92 0.35 13.37 12.52
C GLU A 92 0.63 14.73 13.20
N PRO A 93 1.77 14.94 13.88
CA PRO A 93 2.04 16.23 14.49
C PRO A 93 2.20 17.36 13.47
N ILE A 94 2.67 17.07 12.26
CA ILE A 94 2.82 18.08 11.21
C ILE A 94 1.45 18.45 10.64
N LEU A 95 0.57 17.47 10.37
CA LEU A 95 -0.81 17.74 9.95
C LEU A 95 -1.54 18.59 10.98
N ALA A 96 -1.48 18.20 12.26
CA ALA A 96 -2.12 18.91 13.35
C ALA A 96 -1.62 20.36 13.50
N LYS A 97 -0.30 20.57 13.43
CA LYS A 97 0.33 21.90 13.47
C LYS A 97 -0.17 22.80 12.33
N ASN A 98 -0.43 22.24 11.17
CA ASN A 98 -0.86 22.95 9.97
C ASN A 98 -2.38 23.05 9.82
N GLY A 99 -3.17 22.50 10.76
CA GLY A 99 -4.63 22.52 10.71
C GLY A 99 -5.23 21.65 9.60
N ILE A 100 -4.49 20.65 9.14
CA ILE A 100 -4.96 19.69 8.13
C ILE A 100 -5.63 18.52 8.86
N PRO A 101 -6.81 18.06 8.41
CA PRO A 101 -7.48 16.90 9.00
C PRO A 101 -6.60 15.66 9.03
N ASP A 102 -6.64 14.94 10.16
CA ASP A 102 -5.78 13.78 10.39
C ASP A 102 -5.98 12.64 9.38
N ASP A 103 -7.17 12.54 8.79
CA ASP A 103 -7.50 11.54 7.77
C ASP A 103 -6.60 11.60 6.53
N PHE A 104 -5.97 12.75 6.26
CA PHE A 104 -5.06 12.87 5.11
C PHE A 104 -3.80 12.01 5.22
N LYS A 105 -3.44 11.53 6.41
CA LYS A 105 -2.39 10.51 6.55
C LYS A 105 -2.71 9.22 5.79
N TYR A 106 -3.99 8.84 5.70
CA TYR A 106 -4.45 7.66 4.97
C TYR A 106 -4.44 7.83 3.45
N LEU A 107 -4.53 9.06 2.95
CA LEU A 107 -4.39 9.34 1.51
C LEU A 107 -3.06 8.81 0.97
N ARG A 108 -1.99 8.95 1.73
CA ARG A 108 -0.67 8.45 1.36
C ARG A 108 -0.55 6.93 1.42
N MET A 109 -1.30 6.32 2.31
CA MET A 109 -1.41 4.87 2.40
C MET A 109 -2.00 4.29 1.12
N ALA A 110 -3.08 4.89 0.61
CA ALA A 110 -3.75 4.46 -0.61
C ALA A 110 -2.87 4.63 -1.87
N ALA A 111 -2.07 5.71 -1.96
CA ALA A 111 -1.34 6.05 -3.17
C ALA A 111 0.02 5.35 -3.34
N SER A 112 0.72 5.02 -2.25
CA SER A 112 2.08 4.46 -2.29
C SER A 112 2.32 3.31 -1.33
N ALA A 113 1.29 2.82 -0.64
CA ALA A 113 1.42 1.89 0.49
C ALA A 113 2.46 2.36 1.52
N LEU A 114 2.63 3.67 1.66
CA LEU A 114 3.65 4.33 2.48
C LEU A 114 5.09 3.86 2.13
N ASN A 115 5.34 3.56 0.88
CA ASN A 115 6.69 3.26 0.39
C ASN A 115 7.30 4.51 -0.26
N PRO A 116 8.26 5.19 0.39
CA PRO A 116 8.88 6.40 -0.16
C PRO A 116 9.76 6.14 -1.38
N GLU A 117 10.19 4.89 -1.60
CA GLU A 117 11.06 4.50 -2.71
C GLU A 117 10.29 4.26 -4.02
N THR A 118 8.97 4.29 -3.98
CA THR A 118 8.15 4.09 -5.19
C THR A 118 8.29 5.28 -6.12
N VAL A 119 8.89 5.06 -7.27
CA VAL A 119 9.01 6.06 -8.35
C VAL A 119 8.27 5.54 -9.57
N PRO A 120 7.04 6.00 -9.82
CA PRO A 120 6.32 5.65 -11.03
C PRO A 120 6.97 6.27 -12.27
N PRO A 121 6.71 5.75 -13.48
CA PRO A 121 7.28 6.26 -14.73
C PRO A 121 7.06 7.76 -14.95
N ALA A 122 6.02 8.34 -14.37
CA ALA A 122 5.73 9.77 -14.43
C ALA A 122 6.71 10.65 -13.63
N GLY A 123 7.58 10.06 -12.78
CA GLY A 123 8.59 10.79 -12.03
C GLY A 123 8.10 11.41 -10.72
N ALA A 124 6.92 11.03 -10.23
CA ALA A 124 6.52 11.35 -8.86
C ALA A 124 7.43 10.64 -7.86
N ALA A 125 7.75 11.24 -6.73
CA ALA A 125 8.70 10.68 -5.78
C ALA A 125 8.35 10.97 -4.33
N GLY A 126 8.89 10.13 -3.44
CA GLY A 126 8.77 10.23 -1.99
C GLY A 126 7.40 9.85 -1.46
N LEU A 127 7.23 10.05 -0.16
CA LEU A 127 6.01 9.65 0.53
C LEU A 127 4.76 10.34 -0.03
N TRP A 128 4.84 11.63 -0.38
CA TRP A 128 3.73 12.42 -0.89
C TRP A 128 3.60 12.40 -2.41
N GLN A 129 4.46 11.66 -3.11
CA GLN A 129 4.41 11.49 -4.57
C GLN A 129 4.35 12.85 -5.32
N PHE A 130 5.15 13.79 -4.87
CA PHE A 130 5.26 15.06 -5.57
C PHE A 130 5.94 14.90 -6.93
N MET A 131 5.35 15.50 -7.94
CA MET A 131 6.04 15.74 -9.21
C MET A 131 7.19 16.73 -8.99
N PRO A 132 8.29 16.68 -9.76
CA PRO A 132 9.44 17.58 -9.58
C PRO A 132 9.05 19.06 -9.63
N LYS A 133 8.14 19.43 -10.52
CA LYS A 133 7.66 20.80 -10.66
C LYS A 133 6.87 21.24 -9.42
N THR A 134 5.87 20.47 -9.05
CA THR A 134 5.01 20.76 -7.90
C THR A 134 5.81 20.77 -6.59
N GLY A 135 6.76 19.86 -6.42
CA GLY A 135 7.63 19.87 -5.24
C GLY A 135 8.38 21.20 -5.08
N ARG A 136 8.95 21.72 -6.17
CA ARG A 136 9.64 23.03 -6.15
C ARG A 136 8.68 24.19 -5.88
N GLU A 137 7.47 24.17 -6.45
CA GLU A 137 6.44 25.18 -6.21
C GLU A 137 6.07 25.27 -4.72
N TYR A 138 6.12 24.14 -4.00
CA TYR A 138 5.88 24.08 -2.55
C TYR A 138 7.15 24.05 -1.70
N GLY A 139 8.28 24.55 -2.25
CA GLY A 139 9.50 24.85 -1.49
C GLY A 139 10.44 23.68 -1.27
N LEU A 140 10.24 22.54 -1.95
CA LEU A 140 11.17 21.40 -1.86
C LEU A 140 12.36 21.60 -2.82
N ALA A 141 13.57 21.34 -2.34
CA ALA A 141 14.75 21.20 -3.19
C ALA A 141 14.62 19.89 -3.99
N VAL A 142 14.59 20.00 -5.33
CA VAL A 142 14.49 18.84 -6.23
C VAL A 142 15.57 18.98 -7.30
N GLY A 143 16.64 18.25 -7.14
CA GLY A 143 17.83 18.28 -7.99
C GLY A 143 18.60 16.96 -7.98
N PRO A 144 19.70 16.86 -8.74
CA PRO A 144 20.46 15.63 -8.86
C PRO A 144 21.25 15.26 -7.60
N GLN A 145 21.60 16.23 -6.74
CA GLN A 145 22.34 15.98 -5.51
C GLN A 145 21.43 15.88 -4.28
N VAL A 146 20.30 16.57 -4.30
CA VAL A 146 19.34 16.61 -3.19
C VAL A 146 17.93 16.55 -3.75
N ASP A 147 17.12 15.69 -3.17
CA ASP A 147 15.70 15.58 -3.49
C ASP A 147 14.89 15.47 -2.20
N GLU A 148 14.38 16.61 -1.72
CA GLU A 148 13.61 16.70 -0.47
C GLU A 148 12.21 16.10 -0.59
N ARG A 149 11.78 15.61 -1.75
CA ARG A 149 10.56 14.84 -1.87
C ARG A 149 10.62 13.53 -1.09
N TYR A 150 11.84 13.02 -0.85
CA TYR A 150 12.09 11.83 -0.02
C TYR A 150 12.20 12.15 1.48
N ASP A 151 12.40 13.40 1.85
CA ASP A 151 12.39 13.84 3.24
C ASP A 151 10.94 13.87 3.76
N ILE A 152 10.67 13.09 4.81
CA ILE A 152 9.31 12.90 5.32
C ILE A 152 8.76 14.18 5.93
N GLU A 153 9.55 14.89 6.71
CA GLU A 153 9.12 16.12 7.38
C GLU A 153 8.91 17.25 6.37
N ARG A 154 9.90 17.50 5.52
CA ARG A 154 9.83 18.53 4.48
C ARG A 154 8.70 18.30 3.50
N SER A 155 8.57 17.07 3.00
CA SER A 155 7.52 16.75 2.05
C SER A 155 6.12 16.77 2.68
N THR A 156 5.98 16.49 3.99
CA THR A 156 4.71 16.62 4.69
C THR A 156 4.33 18.09 4.89
N GLU A 157 5.28 18.97 5.26
CA GLU A 157 5.02 20.42 5.33
C GLU A 157 4.58 20.98 3.97
N ALA A 158 5.25 20.59 2.88
CA ALA A 158 4.87 20.96 1.53
C ALA A 158 3.46 20.45 1.16
N ALA A 159 3.13 19.23 1.57
CA ALA A 159 1.80 18.66 1.33
C ALA A 159 0.71 19.39 2.11
N CYS A 160 0.97 19.84 3.33
CA CYS A 160 0.05 20.66 4.10
C CYS A 160 -0.26 21.98 3.38
N SER A 161 0.76 22.61 2.81
CA SER A 161 0.58 23.86 2.04
C SER A 161 -0.25 23.61 0.78
N TYR A 162 0.06 22.54 0.02
CA TYR A 162 -0.70 22.14 -1.16
C TYR A 162 -2.18 21.86 -0.83
N LEU A 163 -2.45 21.12 0.25
CA LEU A 163 -3.81 20.79 0.67
C LEU A 163 -4.59 22.04 1.11
N ARG A 164 -3.92 22.96 1.81
CA ARG A 164 -4.54 24.23 2.20
C ARG A 164 -4.93 25.08 1.00
N ASP A 165 -4.04 25.24 0.01
CA ASP A 165 -4.34 25.97 -1.22
C ASP A 165 -5.51 25.33 -1.98
N ALA A 166 -5.58 24.00 -1.97
CA ALA A 166 -6.70 23.27 -2.56
C ALA A 166 -8.02 23.56 -1.82
N TYR A 167 -7.99 23.51 -0.50
CA TYR A 167 -9.15 23.81 0.33
C TYR A 167 -9.63 25.25 0.16
N GLU A 168 -8.71 26.23 0.12
CA GLU A 168 -9.04 27.63 -0.12
C GLU A 168 -9.68 27.84 -1.49
N LYS A 169 -9.26 27.05 -2.48
CA LYS A 169 -9.79 27.15 -3.85
C LYS A 169 -11.16 26.50 -4.03
N PHE A 170 -11.39 25.35 -3.39
CA PHE A 170 -12.57 24.52 -3.64
C PHE A 170 -13.61 24.60 -2.50
N GLY A 171 -13.23 25.05 -1.30
CA GLY A 171 -14.11 25.17 -0.14
C GLY A 171 -14.50 23.83 0.52
N SER A 172 -13.88 22.72 0.10
CA SER A 172 -14.08 21.39 0.64
C SER A 172 -12.79 20.56 0.56
N TRP A 173 -12.73 19.52 1.35
CA TRP A 173 -11.61 18.57 1.38
C TRP A 173 -11.69 17.46 0.32
#